data_c37039c9f04edc6e4553078f42bffae9
#
_entry.id   c37039c9f04edc6e4553078f42bffae9
#
_cell.length_a   1.000
_cell.length_b   1.000
_cell.length_c   1.000
_cell.angle_alpha   90.00
_cell.angle_beta   90.00
_cell.angle_gamma   90.00
#
_symmetry.space_group_name_H-M   'P 1'
#
loop_
_entity.id
_entity.type
_entity.pdbx_description
1 polymer ?
#
loop_
_entity_poly.entity_id
_entity_poly.type
_entity_poly.pdbx_seq_one_letter_code
_entity_poly.pdbx_strand_id
1 'polypeptide(L)'
;MEDFAEYILNEDDLISKMEIIYFLAPKLKINFDKSVVFKTEIARMFLKYTNARVDNNLVLTACLLCNCKKVDDSQKLGKLKTYAKEGAEYLAQLGFDARFCKICEGVNRYSGNPREKESDILELADQFGGMLIDRPERIAFNPDEAMVLLEHRNLKSEYNRYLEIFRGFVEAMEKIEIQGVVNTTVFARLQKLMRESNNVPEFVKNIATDYSISVDKKLEELEQVAKSARETANRAMFSSEIEEKVLKHAKIDDKK
;
A
#
# COMPACT_ATOMS: atom_id res chain seq x y z
N MET A 1 -9.52 6.58 -27.31
CA MET A 1 -8.85 6.78 -25.98
C MET A 1 -9.85 6.66 -24.82
N GLU A 2 -11.15 6.75 -25.11
CA GLU A 2 -12.22 6.50 -24.12
C GLU A 2 -12.18 5.08 -23.53
N ASP A 3 -11.63 4.12 -24.28
CA ASP A 3 -11.55 2.72 -23.85
C ASP A 3 -10.41 2.43 -22.84
N PHE A 4 -9.42 3.33 -22.66
CA PHE A 4 -8.27 3.04 -21.78
C PHE A 4 -8.65 2.98 -20.31
N ALA A 5 -9.41 3.96 -19.82
CA ALA A 5 -9.82 4.02 -18.42
C ALA A 5 -10.71 2.83 -18.07
N GLU A 6 -11.71 2.54 -18.90
CA GLU A 6 -12.61 1.41 -18.72
C GLU A 6 -11.84 0.08 -18.74
N TYR A 7 -10.95 -0.10 -19.71
CA TYR A 7 -10.14 -1.30 -19.83
C TYR A 7 -9.26 -1.53 -18.60
N ILE A 8 -8.52 -0.52 -18.15
CA ILE A 8 -7.62 -0.63 -16.99
C ILE A 8 -8.38 -0.83 -15.69
N LEU A 9 -9.54 -0.21 -15.51
CA LEU A 9 -10.35 -0.40 -14.30
C LEU A 9 -11.00 -1.80 -14.24
N ASN A 10 -11.31 -2.40 -15.38
CA ASN A 10 -11.92 -3.73 -15.48
C ASN A 10 -10.89 -4.88 -15.49
N GLU A 11 -9.61 -4.59 -15.73
CA GLU A 11 -8.56 -5.61 -15.61
C GLU A 11 -8.31 -5.91 -14.12
N ASP A 12 -8.39 -7.15 -13.71
CA ASP A 12 -8.19 -7.58 -12.31
C ASP A 12 -6.75 -8.04 -12.04
N ASP A 13 -6.05 -8.49 -13.08
CA ASP A 13 -4.67 -8.94 -12.92
C ASP A 13 -3.71 -7.75 -12.87
N LEU A 14 -3.07 -7.56 -11.71
CA LEU A 14 -2.16 -6.45 -11.46
C LEU A 14 -0.93 -6.48 -12.38
N ILE A 15 -0.43 -7.66 -12.72
CA ILE A 15 0.73 -7.82 -13.60
C ILE A 15 0.38 -7.35 -15.01
N SER A 16 -0.73 -7.82 -15.54
CA SER A 16 -1.28 -7.37 -16.83
C SER A 16 -1.47 -5.86 -16.88
N LYS A 17 -2.02 -5.26 -15.80
CA LYS A 17 -2.14 -3.80 -15.70
C LYS A 17 -0.80 -3.09 -15.82
N MET A 18 0.20 -3.55 -15.08
CA MET A 18 1.54 -2.95 -15.09
C MET A 18 2.17 -3.00 -16.49
N GLU A 19 2.03 -4.14 -17.17
CA GLU A 19 2.55 -4.32 -18.53
C GLU A 19 1.85 -3.43 -19.55
N ILE A 20 0.51 -3.37 -19.50
CA ILE A 20 -0.29 -2.53 -20.39
C ILE A 20 0.02 -1.05 -20.19
N ILE A 21 0.04 -0.59 -18.94
CA ILE A 21 0.36 0.81 -18.63
C ILE A 21 1.77 1.15 -19.09
N TYR A 22 2.76 0.28 -18.82
CA TYR A 22 4.13 0.48 -19.27
C TYR A 22 4.21 0.62 -20.78
N PHE A 23 3.56 -0.27 -21.52
CA PHE A 23 3.57 -0.26 -22.99
C PHE A 23 2.91 1.01 -23.55
N LEU A 24 1.84 1.49 -22.92
CA LEU A 24 1.10 2.67 -23.36
C LEU A 24 1.67 3.99 -22.80
N ALA A 25 2.50 3.96 -21.77
CA ALA A 25 3.00 5.16 -21.08
C ALA A 25 3.64 6.20 -22.02
N PRO A 26 4.48 5.83 -23.00
CA PRO A 26 5.05 6.82 -23.94
C PRO A 26 3.98 7.50 -24.79
N LYS A 27 3.01 6.73 -25.28
CA LYS A 27 1.89 7.25 -26.10
C LYS A 27 0.97 8.15 -25.29
N LEU A 28 0.69 7.76 -24.05
CA LEU A 28 -0.15 8.51 -23.12
C LEU A 28 0.60 9.64 -22.42
N LYS A 29 1.91 9.80 -22.63
CA LYS A 29 2.76 10.82 -21.99
C LYS A 29 2.61 10.85 -20.47
N ILE A 30 2.57 9.66 -19.85
CA ILE A 30 2.53 9.46 -18.41
C ILE A 30 3.87 8.94 -17.91
N ASN A 31 4.23 9.34 -16.68
CA ASN A 31 5.37 8.78 -15.99
C ASN A 31 5.01 7.39 -15.45
N PHE A 32 5.79 6.38 -15.82
CA PHE A 32 5.64 5.03 -15.32
C PHE A 32 7.01 4.34 -15.29
N ASP A 33 7.55 4.18 -14.10
CA ASP A 33 8.89 3.65 -13.87
C ASP A 33 8.89 2.55 -12.79
N LYS A 34 10.06 2.00 -12.49
CA LYS A 34 10.20 0.97 -11.44
C LYS A 34 9.76 1.45 -10.06
N SER A 35 9.81 2.76 -9.78
CA SER A 35 9.38 3.30 -8.50
C SER A 35 7.87 3.23 -8.32
N VAL A 36 7.10 3.36 -9.39
CA VAL A 36 5.65 3.19 -9.39
C VAL A 36 5.30 1.75 -9.07
N VAL A 37 5.93 0.79 -9.75
CA VAL A 37 5.74 -0.65 -9.50
C VAL A 37 6.10 -1.01 -8.06
N PHE A 38 7.24 -0.54 -7.55
CA PHE A 38 7.70 -0.77 -6.19
C PHE A 38 6.67 -0.33 -5.14
N LYS A 39 6.16 0.89 -5.29
CA LYS A 39 5.16 1.45 -4.37
C LYS A 39 3.81 0.73 -4.47
N THR A 40 3.42 0.34 -5.68
CA THR A 40 2.19 -0.43 -5.89
C THR A 40 2.27 -1.81 -5.24
N GLU A 41 3.44 -2.45 -5.28
CA GLU A 41 3.66 -3.72 -4.59
C GLU A 41 3.54 -3.57 -3.06
N ILE A 42 4.05 -2.48 -2.49
CA ILE A 42 3.85 -2.15 -1.06
C ILE A 42 2.35 -1.99 -0.75
N ALA A 43 1.60 -1.26 -1.59
CA ALA A 43 0.16 -1.12 -1.43
C ALA A 43 -0.57 -2.47 -1.51
N ARG A 44 -0.18 -3.35 -2.46
CA ARG A 44 -0.74 -4.69 -2.63
C ARG A 44 -0.54 -5.54 -1.37
N MET A 45 0.68 -5.58 -0.85
CA MET A 45 0.99 -6.30 0.39
C MET A 45 0.20 -5.75 1.59
N PHE A 46 0.12 -4.42 1.70
CA PHE A 46 -0.65 -3.79 2.77
C PHE A 46 -2.14 -4.09 2.69
N LEU A 47 -2.73 -4.03 1.50
CA LEU A 47 -4.14 -4.39 1.28
C LEU A 47 -4.42 -5.85 1.65
N LYS A 48 -3.50 -6.76 1.36
CA LYS A 48 -3.61 -8.17 1.75
C LYS A 48 -3.42 -8.37 3.26
N TYR A 49 -2.57 -7.58 3.91
CA TYR A 49 -2.36 -7.62 5.36
C TYR A 49 -3.55 -7.08 6.14
N THR A 50 -4.22 -6.05 5.62
CA THR A 50 -5.34 -5.39 6.30
C THR A 50 -6.67 -5.75 5.67
N ASN A 51 -7.71 -5.96 6.48
CA ASN A 51 -9.09 -6.09 6.00
C ASN A 51 -9.74 -4.72 5.77
N ALA A 52 -9.02 -3.77 5.15
CA ALA A 52 -9.57 -2.47 4.81
C ALA A 52 -10.79 -2.63 3.89
N ARG A 53 -11.90 -1.99 4.28
CA ARG A 53 -13.13 -1.98 3.44
C ARG A 53 -12.99 -0.98 2.30
N VAL A 54 -12.12 -1.28 1.35
CA VAL A 54 -11.87 -0.51 0.13
C VAL A 54 -11.96 -1.43 -1.08
N ASP A 55 -12.12 -0.85 -2.24
CA ASP A 55 -11.98 -1.56 -3.50
C ASP A 55 -10.47 -1.70 -3.81
N ASN A 56 -9.94 -2.91 -3.65
CA ASN A 56 -8.52 -3.19 -3.84
C ASN A 56 -8.07 -2.92 -5.27
N ASN A 57 -8.90 -3.28 -6.27
CA ASN A 57 -8.59 -3.06 -7.67
C ASN A 57 -8.48 -1.56 -7.98
N LEU A 58 -9.40 -0.76 -7.46
CA LEU A 58 -9.38 0.68 -7.57
C LEU A 58 -8.14 1.31 -6.94
N VAL A 59 -7.79 0.89 -5.70
CA VAL A 59 -6.60 1.38 -4.99
C VAL A 59 -5.33 1.06 -5.77
N LEU A 60 -5.17 -0.18 -6.23
CA LEU A 60 -3.96 -0.59 -6.96
C LEU A 60 -3.84 0.13 -8.31
N THR A 61 -4.95 0.29 -9.02
CA THR A 61 -4.98 1.09 -10.25
C THR A 61 -4.60 2.55 -9.98
N ALA A 62 -5.09 3.13 -8.89
CA ALA A 62 -4.72 4.48 -8.48
C ALA A 62 -3.24 4.58 -8.09
N CYS A 63 -2.65 3.58 -7.42
CA CYS A 63 -1.21 3.54 -7.14
C CYS A 63 -0.37 3.58 -8.42
N LEU A 64 -0.79 2.88 -9.47
CA LEU A 64 -0.10 2.87 -10.77
C LEU A 64 -0.17 4.23 -11.49
N LEU A 65 -1.21 5.02 -11.27
CA LEU A 65 -1.51 6.21 -12.07
C LEU A 65 -1.42 7.55 -11.32
N CYS A 66 -1.48 7.59 -9.98
CA CYS A 66 -1.50 8.84 -9.21
C CYS A 66 -0.24 9.72 -9.40
N ASN A 67 0.87 9.11 -9.82
CA ASN A 67 2.13 9.79 -10.09
C ASN A 67 2.36 10.07 -11.59
N CYS A 68 1.35 9.93 -12.45
CA CYS A 68 1.49 10.00 -13.91
C CYS A 68 2.07 11.33 -14.43
N LYS A 69 1.97 12.43 -13.68
CA LYS A 69 2.57 13.74 -13.98
C LYS A 69 3.71 14.13 -13.04
N LYS A 70 4.17 13.22 -12.19
CA LYS A 70 5.32 13.47 -11.32
C LYS A 70 6.60 13.53 -12.16
N VAL A 71 7.33 14.63 -12.04
CA VAL A 71 8.62 14.82 -12.72
C VAL A 71 9.71 14.72 -11.66
N ASP A 72 10.73 13.88 -11.91
CA ASP A 72 11.87 13.67 -11.00
C ASP A 72 12.87 14.85 -10.97
N ASP A 73 12.46 16.01 -11.45
CA ASP A 73 13.32 17.17 -11.48
C ASP A 73 13.32 17.87 -10.12
N SER A 74 14.35 17.60 -9.32
CA SER A 74 14.58 18.19 -8.01
C SER A 74 14.64 19.74 -8.03
N GLN A 75 14.87 20.36 -9.19
CA GLN A 75 14.87 21.81 -9.36
C GLN A 75 13.47 22.43 -9.39
N LYS A 76 12.40 21.62 -9.43
CA LYS A 76 11.01 22.10 -9.51
C LYS A 76 10.23 21.86 -8.23
N LEU A 77 10.76 22.33 -7.08
CA LEU A 77 10.08 22.23 -5.76
C LEU A 77 8.60 22.68 -5.79
N GLY A 78 8.25 23.65 -6.63
CA GLY A 78 6.87 24.07 -6.83
C GLY A 78 5.97 22.96 -7.41
N LYS A 79 6.49 22.11 -8.27
CA LYS A 79 5.73 21.00 -8.88
C LYS A 79 5.45 19.83 -7.93
N LEU A 80 6.20 19.68 -6.83
CA LEU A 80 5.90 18.70 -5.81
C LEU A 80 4.55 18.94 -5.11
N LYS A 81 4.02 20.17 -5.18
CA LYS A 81 2.72 20.51 -4.61
C LYS A 81 1.56 20.31 -5.59
N THR A 82 1.82 20.35 -6.89
CA THR A 82 0.78 20.39 -7.94
C THR A 82 0.67 19.11 -8.75
N TYR A 83 1.68 18.25 -8.76
CA TYR A 83 1.70 17.06 -9.64
C TYR A 83 0.48 16.15 -9.47
N ALA A 84 -0.03 16.00 -8.26
CA ALA A 84 -1.17 15.13 -7.99
C ALA A 84 -2.45 15.71 -8.61
N LYS A 85 -2.65 17.02 -8.50
CA LYS A 85 -3.78 17.73 -9.15
C LYS A 85 -3.65 17.69 -10.66
N GLU A 86 -2.48 18.04 -11.21
CA GLU A 86 -2.20 17.99 -12.65
C GLU A 86 -2.40 16.56 -13.20
N GLY A 87 -1.99 15.53 -12.40
CA GLY A 87 -2.23 14.13 -12.71
C GLY A 87 -3.71 13.77 -12.76
N ALA A 88 -4.47 14.17 -11.75
CA ALA A 88 -5.92 13.92 -11.68
C ALA A 88 -6.67 14.59 -12.83
N GLU A 89 -6.36 15.85 -13.15
CA GLU A 89 -6.92 16.55 -14.30
C GLU A 89 -6.60 15.84 -15.64
N TYR A 90 -5.40 15.30 -15.74
CA TYR A 90 -5.01 14.54 -16.93
C TYR A 90 -5.69 13.17 -17.00
N LEU A 91 -5.86 12.47 -15.90
CA LEU A 91 -6.60 11.21 -15.85
C LEU A 91 -8.08 11.41 -16.24
N ALA A 92 -8.70 12.53 -15.86
CA ALA A 92 -10.04 12.88 -16.33
C ALA A 92 -10.10 13.03 -17.87
N GLN A 93 -9.04 13.60 -18.49
CA GLN A 93 -8.94 13.68 -19.96
C GLN A 93 -8.75 12.29 -20.63
N LEU A 94 -8.23 11.31 -19.89
CA LEU A 94 -8.09 9.92 -20.34
C LEU A 94 -9.36 9.08 -20.11
N GLY A 95 -10.45 9.69 -19.59
CA GLY A 95 -11.73 9.03 -19.41
C GLY A 95 -12.00 8.45 -18.03
N PHE A 96 -11.10 8.67 -17.05
CA PHE A 96 -11.35 8.24 -15.67
C PHE A 96 -12.43 9.10 -15.00
N ASP A 97 -13.27 8.47 -14.18
CA ASP A 97 -14.34 9.14 -13.48
C ASP A 97 -13.84 10.10 -12.38
N ALA A 98 -14.74 10.97 -11.93
CA ALA A 98 -14.41 12.01 -10.95
C ALA A 98 -13.97 11.42 -9.59
N ARG A 99 -14.50 10.25 -9.18
CA ARG A 99 -14.12 9.59 -7.93
C ARG A 99 -12.70 9.07 -8.02
N PHE A 100 -12.34 8.39 -9.10
CA PHE A 100 -10.98 7.91 -9.32
C PHE A 100 -9.97 9.05 -9.34
N CYS A 101 -10.28 10.13 -10.09
CA CYS A 101 -9.43 11.32 -10.15
C CYS A 101 -9.21 11.95 -8.76
N LYS A 102 -10.27 12.05 -7.96
CA LYS A 102 -10.20 12.55 -6.59
C LYS A 102 -9.34 11.68 -5.67
N ILE A 103 -9.42 10.35 -5.82
CA ILE A 103 -8.55 9.41 -5.09
C ILE A 103 -7.09 9.67 -5.46
N CYS A 104 -6.75 9.79 -6.73
CA CYS A 104 -5.40 10.06 -7.20
C CYS A 104 -4.88 11.44 -6.75
N GLU A 105 -5.70 12.49 -6.79
CA GLU A 105 -5.36 13.82 -6.29
C GLU A 105 -5.00 13.78 -4.79
N GLY A 106 -5.68 12.93 -4.02
CA GLY A 106 -5.46 12.77 -2.60
C GLY A 106 -4.17 12.05 -2.21
N VAL A 107 -3.31 11.63 -3.16
CA VAL A 107 -2.02 10.97 -2.85
C VAL A 107 -1.08 11.84 -2.03
N ASN A 108 -1.20 13.14 -2.14
CA ASN A 108 -0.47 14.09 -1.30
C ASN A 108 -1.41 15.03 -0.53
N ARG A 109 -0.92 15.58 0.58
CA ARG A 109 -1.71 16.44 1.48
C ARG A 109 -1.85 17.89 1.01
N TYR A 110 -1.25 18.24 -0.11
CA TYR A 110 -1.35 19.60 -0.66
C TYR A 110 -2.61 19.82 -1.48
N SER A 111 -3.38 18.77 -1.74
CA SER A 111 -4.63 18.87 -2.52
C SER A 111 -5.71 19.70 -1.84
N GLY A 112 -5.70 19.80 -0.50
CA GLY A 112 -6.67 20.58 0.27
C GLY A 112 -8.11 20.04 0.26
N ASN A 113 -8.40 18.98 -0.47
CA ASN A 113 -9.72 18.37 -0.58
C ASN A 113 -9.98 17.37 0.56
N PRO A 114 -11.25 17.12 0.94
CA PRO A 114 -11.57 16.00 1.80
C PRO A 114 -11.04 14.70 1.19
N ARG A 115 -10.26 13.95 1.96
CA ARG A 115 -9.57 12.75 1.46
C ARG A 115 -10.50 11.55 1.46
N GLU A 116 -10.45 10.81 0.36
CA GLU A 116 -11.03 9.47 0.30
C GLU A 116 -10.18 8.50 1.16
N LYS A 117 -10.80 7.44 1.68
CA LYS A 117 -10.08 6.41 2.46
C LYS A 117 -9.02 5.69 1.62
N GLU A 118 -9.27 5.53 0.33
CA GLU A 118 -8.35 4.99 -0.65
C GLU A 118 -7.10 5.87 -0.80
N SER A 119 -7.25 7.19 -0.78
CA SER A 119 -6.14 8.15 -0.86
C SER A 119 -5.19 8.03 0.33
N ASP A 120 -5.69 7.67 1.52
CA ASP A 120 -4.84 7.45 2.69
C ASP A 120 -3.90 6.26 2.49
N ILE A 121 -4.35 5.21 1.81
CA ILE A 121 -3.50 4.04 1.46
C ILE A 121 -2.47 4.44 0.40
N LEU A 122 -2.90 5.18 -0.64
CA LEU A 122 -1.99 5.70 -1.67
C LEU A 122 -0.87 6.54 -1.06
N GLU A 123 -1.21 7.44 -0.14
CA GLU A 123 -0.24 8.31 0.53
C GLU A 123 0.81 7.50 1.29
N LEU A 124 0.38 6.51 2.08
CA LEU A 124 1.29 5.66 2.84
C LEU A 124 2.24 4.90 1.92
N ALA A 125 1.72 4.27 0.88
CA ALA A 125 2.52 3.52 -0.09
C ALA A 125 3.48 4.44 -0.88
N ASP A 126 3.03 5.62 -1.34
CA ASP A 126 3.86 6.56 -2.08
C ASP A 126 4.96 7.16 -1.21
N GLN A 127 4.64 7.60 0.00
CA GLN A 127 5.63 8.24 0.89
C GLN A 127 6.61 7.21 1.45
N PHE A 128 6.12 6.12 2.03
CA PHE A 128 6.98 5.08 2.59
C PHE A 128 7.84 4.43 1.51
N GLY A 129 7.23 3.96 0.42
CA GLY A 129 7.95 3.36 -0.69
C GLY A 129 8.96 4.32 -1.33
N GLY A 130 8.59 5.61 -1.44
CA GLY A 130 9.51 6.65 -1.92
C GLY A 130 10.71 6.89 -1.01
N MET A 131 10.63 6.58 0.30
CA MET A 131 11.74 6.65 1.24
C MET A 131 12.67 5.44 1.15
N LEU A 132 12.16 4.27 0.76
CA LEU A 132 12.92 3.05 0.58
C LEU A 132 13.69 2.97 -0.76
N ILE A 133 13.58 3.98 -1.62
CA ILE A 133 14.24 4.02 -2.93
C ILE A 133 15.41 4.99 -2.91
N ASP A 134 16.54 4.55 -3.49
CA ASP A 134 17.69 5.42 -3.74
C ASP A 134 17.31 6.54 -4.71
N ARG A 135 17.82 7.73 -4.46
CA ARG A 135 17.68 8.92 -5.32
C ARG A 135 19.04 9.55 -5.55
N PRO A 136 19.21 10.37 -6.58
CA PRO A 136 20.48 11.05 -6.82
C PRO A 136 21.00 11.84 -5.61
N GLU A 137 20.07 12.43 -4.84
CA GLU A 137 20.38 13.27 -3.68
C GLU A 137 20.36 12.51 -2.33
N ARG A 138 19.99 11.21 -2.32
CA ARG A 138 19.75 10.49 -1.07
C ARG A 138 19.81 8.98 -1.21
N ILE A 139 20.52 8.31 -0.32
CA ILE A 139 20.44 6.87 -0.13
C ILE A 139 19.06 6.50 0.45
N ALA A 140 18.56 5.33 0.11
CA ALA A 140 17.34 4.77 0.68
C ALA A 140 17.43 4.69 2.21
N PHE A 141 16.33 5.05 2.88
CA PHE A 141 16.18 4.77 4.31
C PHE A 141 15.92 3.27 4.53
N ASN A 142 16.27 2.77 5.71
CA ASN A 142 15.75 1.49 6.14
C ASN A 142 14.26 1.62 6.53
N PRO A 143 13.50 0.51 6.64
CA PRO A 143 12.07 0.55 6.91
C PRO A 143 11.71 1.25 8.22
N ASP A 144 12.47 1.06 9.30
CA ASP A 144 12.22 1.67 10.61
C ASP A 144 12.42 3.19 10.55
N GLU A 145 13.50 3.66 9.93
CA GLU A 145 13.75 5.09 9.72
C GLU A 145 12.65 5.73 8.85
N ALA A 146 12.26 5.05 7.79
CA ALA A 146 11.17 5.49 6.92
C ALA A 146 9.85 5.60 7.68
N MET A 147 9.55 4.67 8.57
CA MET A 147 8.34 4.68 9.41
C MET A 147 8.35 5.85 10.39
N VAL A 148 9.44 6.09 11.09
CA VAL A 148 9.60 7.24 12.00
C VAL A 148 9.39 8.57 11.27
N LEU A 149 9.95 8.72 10.07
CA LEU A 149 9.77 9.92 9.26
C LEU A 149 8.33 10.08 8.78
N LEU A 150 7.68 8.99 8.41
CA LEU A 150 6.30 8.98 7.97
C LEU A 150 5.35 9.45 9.10
N GLU A 151 5.54 8.93 10.29
CA GLU A 151 4.80 9.33 11.49
C GLU A 151 5.00 10.80 11.83
N HIS A 152 6.24 11.27 11.81
CA HIS A 152 6.54 12.67 12.08
C HIS A 152 5.86 13.61 11.08
N ARG A 153 5.80 13.24 9.81
CA ARG A 153 5.08 14.02 8.78
C ARG A 153 3.57 14.02 9.03
N ASN A 154 3.01 12.91 9.47
CA ASN A 154 1.58 12.77 9.76
C ASN A 154 1.15 13.51 11.03
N LEU A 155 2.02 13.71 12.02
CA LEU A 155 1.73 14.49 13.22
C LEU A 155 1.51 15.99 12.94
N LYS A 156 2.00 16.51 11.82
CA LYS A 156 1.88 17.94 11.44
C LYS A 156 0.66 18.27 10.59
N SER A 157 -0.18 17.29 10.26
CA SER A 157 -1.32 17.43 9.37
C SER A 157 -2.45 16.50 9.79
N GLU A 158 -3.58 16.50 9.06
CA GLU A 158 -4.68 15.58 9.32
C GLU A 158 -4.22 14.12 9.35
N TYR A 159 -4.76 13.39 10.32
CA TYR A 159 -4.37 12.02 10.63
C TYR A 159 -4.74 11.07 9.47
N ASN A 160 -3.79 10.25 9.02
CA ASN A 160 -4.07 9.17 8.08
C ASN A 160 -4.74 8.00 8.81
N ARG A 161 -5.90 7.55 8.31
CA ARG A 161 -6.74 6.51 8.95
C ARG A 161 -6.04 5.18 9.16
N TYR A 162 -5.06 4.87 8.32
CA TYR A 162 -4.38 3.57 8.30
C TYR A 162 -2.97 3.61 8.88
N LEU A 163 -2.50 4.74 9.42
CA LEU A 163 -1.11 4.90 9.85
C LEU A 163 -0.69 3.86 10.89
N GLU A 164 -1.51 3.63 11.92
CA GLU A 164 -1.23 2.64 12.98
C GLU A 164 -1.21 1.21 12.44
N ILE A 165 -2.16 0.88 11.55
CA ILE A 165 -2.21 -0.45 10.92
C ILE A 165 -1.01 -0.62 9.99
N PHE A 166 -0.59 0.46 9.31
CA PHE A 166 0.56 0.45 8.42
C PHE A 166 1.88 0.26 9.20
N ARG A 167 2.00 0.82 10.41
CA ARG A 167 3.13 0.54 11.31
C ARG A 167 3.20 -0.95 11.62
N GLY A 168 2.10 -1.55 12.08
CA GLY A 168 2.03 -2.98 12.36
C GLY A 168 2.36 -3.85 11.14
N PHE A 169 1.95 -3.42 9.95
CA PHE A 169 2.32 -4.05 8.69
C PHE A 169 3.83 -4.00 8.45
N VAL A 170 4.46 -2.83 8.58
CA VAL A 170 5.91 -2.68 8.39
C VAL A 170 6.68 -3.55 9.37
N GLU A 171 6.33 -3.52 10.65
CA GLU A 171 6.95 -4.37 11.68
C GLU A 171 6.77 -5.87 11.39
N ALA A 172 5.63 -6.29 10.85
CA ALA A 172 5.39 -7.66 10.46
C ALA A 172 6.26 -8.08 9.27
N MET A 173 6.38 -7.21 8.24
CA MET A 173 7.19 -7.49 7.05
C MET A 173 8.69 -7.57 7.35
N GLU A 174 9.19 -6.79 8.33
CA GLU A 174 10.60 -6.85 8.74
C GLU A 174 10.93 -8.11 9.56
N LYS A 175 9.94 -8.78 10.13
CA LYS A 175 10.11 -10.08 10.82
C LYS A 175 10.01 -11.29 9.90
N ILE A 176 9.49 -11.09 8.68
CA ILE A 176 9.36 -12.17 7.69
C ILE A 176 10.66 -12.29 6.90
N GLU A 177 11.26 -13.47 6.96
CA GLU A 177 12.38 -13.83 6.10
C GLU A 177 11.86 -14.55 4.84
N ILE A 178 12.29 -14.05 3.69
CA ILE A 178 12.06 -14.69 2.40
C ILE A 178 13.31 -15.51 2.05
N GLN A 179 13.09 -16.78 1.76
CA GLN A 179 14.16 -17.69 1.35
C GLN A 179 14.76 -17.28 0.01
N GLY A 180 16.08 -17.33 -0.08
CA GLY A 180 16.86 -17.04 -1.28
C GLY A 180 18.29 -17.54 -1.11
N VAL A 181 19.21 -17.06 -1.96
CA VAL A 181 20.66 -17.35 -1.79
C VAL A 181 21.14 -16.87 -0.40
N VAL A 182 20.56 -15.77 0.09
CA VAL A 182 20.67 -15.28 1.46
C VAL A 182 19.27 -14.90 1.93
N ASN A 183 18.88 -15.35 3.12
CA ASN A 183 17.61 -14.93 3.73
C ASN A 183 17.62 -13.43 3.95
N THR A 184 16.52 -12.78 3.60
CA THR A 184 16.39 -11.33 3.68
C THR A 184 14.95 -10.95 3.99
N THR A 185 14.73 -9.77 4.58
CA THR A 185 13.37 -9.28 4.86
C THR A 185 12.62 -8.95 3.58
N VAL A 186 11.30 -8.84 3.67
CA VAL A 186 10.41 -8.58 2.54
C VAL A 186 10.82 -7.32 1.79
N PHE A 187 11.02 -6.21 2.50
CA PHE A 187 11.38 -4.94 1.84
C PHE A 187 12.80 -4.96 1.27
N ALA A 188 13.77 -5.55 1.98
CA ALA A 188 15.13 -5.66 1.49
C ALA A 188 15.20 -6.50 0.20
N ARG A 189 14.39 -7.57 0.12
CA ARG A 189 14.27 -8.37 -1.11
C ARG A 189 13.66 -7.57 -2.26
N LEU A 190 12.59 -6.82 -2.00
CA LEU A 190 11.94 -5.98 -3.01
C LEU A 190 12.88 -4.88 -3.54
N GLN A 191 13.63 -4.21 -2.64
CA GLN A 191 14.66 -3.24 -3.01
C GLN A 191 15.74 -3.87 -3.88
N LYS A 192 16.19 -5.08 -3.52
CA LYS A 192 17.20 -5.82 -4.29
C LYS A 192 16.69 -6.14 -5.70
N LEU A 193 15.48 -6.67 -5.82
CA LEU A 193 14.87 -6.96 -7.13
C LEU A 193 14.77 -5.71 -7.99
N MET A 194 14.37 -4.56 -7.41
CA MET A 194 14.30 -3.30 -8.12
C MET A 194 15.67 -2.85 -8.66
N ARG A 195 16.75 -3.01 -7.86
CA ARG A 195 18.12 -2.64 -8.29
C ARG A 195 18.66 -3.56 -9.35
N GLU A 196 18.43 -4.86 -9.23
CA GLU A 196 18.91 -5.89 -10.15
C GLU A 196 18.19 -5.89 -11.49
N SER A 197 16.97 -5.37 -11.56
CA SER A 197 16.19 -5.30 -12.80
C SER A 197 16.60 -4.09 -13.66
N ASN A 198 16.88 -4.33 -14.94
CA ASN A 198 17.32 -3.28 -15.86
C ASN A 198 16.17 -2.32 -16.28
N ASN A 199 14.94 -2.83 -16.31
CA ASN A 199 13.76 -2.10 -16.78
C ASN A 199 12.50 -2.53 -16.02
N VAL A 200 11.38 -1.86 -16.30
CA VAL A 200 10.09 -2.15 -15.67
C VAL A 200 9.59 -3.57 -15.96
N PRO A 201 9.54 -4.06 -17.21
CA PRO A 201 9.09 -5.43 -17.49
C PRO A 201 9.88 -6.51 -16.75
N GLU A 202 11.19 -6.37 -16.66
CA GLU A 202 12.03 -7.30 -15.91
C GLU A 202 11.71 -7.25 -14.40
N PHE A 203 11.51 -6.06 -13.86
CA PHE A 203 11.15 -5.90 -12.46
C PHE A 203 9.76 -6.49 -12.16
N VAL A 204 8.76 -6.24 -13.00
CA VAL A 204 7.42 -6.83 -12.90
C VAL A 204 7.50 -8.36 -12.95
N LYS A 205 8.24 -8.92 -13.90
CA LYS A 205 8.46 -10.36 -14.00
C LYS A 205 9.13 -10.94 -12.74
N ASN A 206 10.16 -10.28 -12.22
CA ASN A 206 10.87 -10.72 -11.01
C ASN A 206 9.99 -10.67 -9.75
N ILE A 207 9.06 -9.71 -9.67
CA ILE A 207 8.06 -9.67 -8.60
C ILE A 207 7.04 -10.82 -8.76
N ALA A 208 6.53 -11.04 -9.96
CA ALA A 208 5.47 -12.01 -10.24
C ALA A 208 5.88 -13.47 -10.01
N THR A 209 7.16 -13.78 -10.06
CA THR A 209 7.67 -15.14 -9.87
C THR A 209 7.72 -15.51 -8.38
N ASP A 210 8.92 -15.78 -7.86
CA ASP A 210 9.11 -16.34 -6.51
C ASP A 210 8.78 -15.35 -5.38
N TYR A 211 8.93 -14.03 -5.61
CA TYR A 211 8.75 -13.02 -4.58
C TYR A 211 7.30 -12.92 -4.12
N SER A 212 6.37 -12.61 -5.03
CA SER A 212 4.95 -12.44 -4.68
C SER A 212 4.37 -13.72 -4.07
N ILE A 213 4.70 -14.88 -4.63
CA ILE A 213 4.24 -16.17 -4.11
C ILE A 213 4.72 -16.39 -2.66
N SER A 214 6.01 -16.09 -2.40
CA SER A 214 6.59 -16.26 -1.06
C SER A 214 5.99 -15.30 -0.04
N VAL A 215 5.79 -14.04 -0.43
CA VAL A 215 5.17 -13.01 0.43
C VAL A 215 3.71 -13.34 0.70
N ASP A 216 2.97 -13.72 -0.31
CA ASP A 216 1.55 -14.03 -0.20
C ASP A 216 1.30 -15.21 0.73
N LYS A 217 2.11 -16.26 0.63
CA LYS A 217 2.05 -17.39 1.55
C LYS A 217 2.28 -16.96 3.00
N LYS A 218 3.25 -16.07 3.23
CA LYS A 218 3.53 -15.55 4.58
C LYS A 218 2.41 -14.66 5.12
N LEU A 219 1.80 -13.83 4.28
CA LEU A 219 0.65 -13.03 4.68
C LEU A 219 -0.55 -13.90 5.05
N GLU A 220 -0.80 -14.98 4.32
CA GLU A 220 -1.84 -15.96 4.64
C GLU A 220 -1.56 -16.69 5.97
N GLU A 221 -0.32 -17.07 6.24
CA GLU A 221 0.09 -17.65 7.52
C GLU A 221 -0.19 -16.66 8.68
N LEU A 222 0.14 -15.38 8.52
CA LEU A 222 -0.14 -14.34 9.53
C LEU A 222 -1.64 -14.14 9.76
N GLU A 223 -2.45 -14.13 8.71
CA GLU A 223 -3.90 -13.99 8.82
C GLU A 223 -4.51 -15.17 9.60
N GLN A 224 -4.07 -16.40 9.31
CA GLN A 224 -4.52 -17.60 10.02
C GLN A 224 -4.17 -17.55 11.51
N VAL A 225 -2.95 -17.12 11.85
CA VAL A 225 -2.52 -16.95 13.24
C VAL A 225 -3.36 -15.89 13.95
N ALA A 226 -3.58 -14.74 13.31
CA ALA A 226 -4.41 -13.67 13.86
C ALA A 226 -5.87 -14.11 14.06
N LYS A 227 -6.44 -14.86 13.14
CA LYS A 227 -7.79 -15.44 13.25
C LYS A 227 -7.89 -16.42 14.43
N SER A 228 -6.95 -17.36 14.53
CA SER A 228 -6.90 -18.33 15.62
C SER A 228 -6.74 -17.65 16.99
N ALA A 229 -5.90 -16.62 17.08
CA ALA A 229 -5.74 -15.83 18.31
C ALA A 229 -7.05 -15.11 18.72
N ARG A 230 -7.76 -14.51 17.76
CA ARG A 230 -9.06 -13.87 17.99
C ARG A 230 -10.12 -14.88 18.47
N GLU A 231 -10.20 -16.04 17.85
CA GLU A 231 -11.12 -17.10 18.26
C GLU A 231 -10.83 -17.59 19.67
N THR A 232 -9.54 -17.76 20.02
CA THR A 232 -9.12 -18.16 21.37
C THR A 232 -9.47 -17.09 22.40
N ALA A 233 -9.20 -15.80 22.11
CA ALA A 233 -9.56 -14.68 22.97
C ALA A 233 -11.07 -14.60 23.19
N ASN A 234 -11.86 -14.75 22.13
CA ASN A 234 -13.33 -14.73 22.23
C ASN A 234 -13.86 -15.90 23.09
N ARG A 235 -13.28 -17.10 22.95
CA ARG A 235 -13.65 -18.25 23.80
C ARG A 235 -13.31 -17.98 25.27
N ALA A 236 -12.14 -17.42 25.57
CA ALA A 236 -11.73 -17.07 26.92
C ALA A 236 -12.66 -16.01 27.55
N MET A 237 -13.02 -14.96 26.79
CA MET A 237 -13.99 -13.97 27.24
C MET A 237 -15.36 -14.58 27.54
N PHE A 238 -15.86 -15.44 26.65
CA PHE A 238 -17.14 -16.11 26.84
C PHE A 238 -17.15 -17.03 28.08
N SER A 239 -16.05 -17.76 28.32
CA SER A 239 -15.89 -18.58 29.52
C SER A 239 -15.88 -17.75 30.79
N SER A 240 -15.19 -16.61 30.83
CA SER A 240 -15.15 -15.72 31.98
C SER A 240 -16.52 -15.09 32.28
N GLU A 241 -17.30 -14.75 31.25
CA GLU A 241 -18.69 -14.24 31.43
C GLU A 241 -19.64 -15.29 32.01
N ILE A 242 -19.48 -16.58 31.62
CA ILE A 242 -20.26 -17.68 32.17
C ILE A 242 -19.88 -17.90 33.63
N GLU A 243 -18.59 -17.94 33.96
CA GLU A 243 -18.12 -18.09 35.36
C GLU A 243 -18.64 -16.95 36.23
N GLU A 244 -18.62 -15.71 35.77
CA GLU A 244 -19.15 -14.57 36.52
C GLU A 244 -20.69 -14.68 36.76
N LYS A 245 -21.41 -15.15 35.74
CA LYS A 245 -22.88 -15.39 35.89
C LYS A 245 -23.17 -16.52 36.89
N VAL A 246 -22.41 -17.62 36.81
CA VAL A 246 -22.56 -18.76 37.76
C VAL A 246 -22.27 -18.31 39.19
N LEU A 247 -21.19 -17.57 39.41
CA LEU A 247 -20.82 -17.02 40.72
C LEU A 247 -21.87 -16.05 41.28
N LYS A 248 -22.49 -15.22 40.42
CA LYS A 248 -23.59 -14.34 40.82
C LYS A 248 -24.84 -15.11 41.26
N HIS A 249 -25.17 -16.21 40.57
CA HIS A 249 -26.31 -17.06 40.95
C HIS A 249 -26.04 -17.84 42.25
N ALA A 250 -24.84 -18.41 42.41
CA ALA A 250 -24.46 -19.09 43.63
C ALA A 250 -24.53 -18.19 44.90
N LYS A 251 -24.17 -16.91 44.79
CA LYS A 251 -24.24 -15.94 45.88
C LYS A 251 -25.68 -15.52 46.26
N ILE A 252 -26.67 -15.80 45.41
CA ILE A 252 -28.08 -15.49 45.68
C ILE A 252 -28.70 -16.62 46.50
N ASP A 253 -28.28 -17.88 46.31
CA ASP A 253 -28.82 -19.02 47.04
C ASP A 253 -28.29 -19.12 48.49
N ASP A 254 -27.12 -18.57 48.80
CA ASP A 254 -26.57 -18.51 50.18
C ASP A 254 -27.22 -17.43 51.08
N LYS A 255 -28.18 -16.64 50.55
CA LYS A 255 -28.88 -15.59 51.31
C LYS A 255 -30.36 -15.92 51.59
N LYS A 256 -30.78 -17.16 51.39
CA LYS A 256 -32.10 -17.67 51.79
C LYS A 256 -31.96 -18.65 52.94
#